data_73cc52317bc433986348e0098f27864f
#
_entry.id   73cc52317bc433986348e0098f27864f
#
_cell.length_a   1.000
_cell.length_b   1.000
_cell.length_c   1.000
_cell.angle_alpha   90.00
_cell.angle_beta   90.00
_cell.angle_gamma   90.00
#
_symmetry.space_group_name_H-M   'P 1'
#
loop_
_entity.id
_entity.type
_entity.pdbx_description
1 polymer ?
#
loop_
_entity_poly.entity_id
_entity_poly.type
_entity_poly.pdbx_seq_one_letter_code
_entity_poly.pdbx_strand_id
1 'polypeptide(L)'
;MVLGRGRAPAHAGRGFMNRILIVSDDIFLRDMVRLSLIDMRTEVRCAADADEMEGLCRRVLFDLVIVLHVAPFLCGRDVGRGVRPAGLRRPLFYVVSWLQSEQAVLSLLECGVDQYMAFPLSLQRLRGKVSNDLNRLL
;
A
#
# COMPACT_ATOMS: atom_id res chain seq x y z
N MET A 1 15.19 2.58 -20.60
CA MET A 1 15.33 2.58 -20.00
C MET A 1 15.48 2.72 -19.17
N VAL A 2 15.54 2.69 -18.95
CA VAL A 2 15.70 2.94 -18.22
C VAL A 2 16.26 2.64 -17.46
N LEU A 3 16.62 2.34 -17.59
CA LEU A 3 17.19 1.94 -16.89
C LEU A 3 17.59 2.30 -15.89
N GLY A 4 17.92 2.42 -16.00
CA GLY A 4 18.52 2.55 -14.89
C GLY A 4 18.15 3.15 -13.93
N ARG A 5 17.56 3.49 -13.85
CA ARG A 5 17.17 4.05 -12.83
C ARG A 5 17.70 3.53 -11.66
N GLY A 6 17.83 4.15 -10.60
CA GLY A 6 18.50 3.80 -9.39
C GLY A 6 17.81 2.74 -8.57
N ARG A 7 16.65 2.38 -8.95
CA ARG A 7 15.94 1.37 -8.18
C ARG A 7 16.33 -0.05 -8.54
N ALA A 8 17.01 -0.20 -9.63
CA ALA A 8 17.36 -1.51 -10.12
C ALA A 8 17.97 -2.42 -9.06
N PRO A 9 18.91 -1.94 -8.24
CA PRO A 9 19.57 -2.84 -7.30
C PRO A 9 18.64 -3.52 -6.31
N ALA A 10 17.59 -2.82 -5.91
CA ALA A 10 16.71 -3.38 -4.89
C ALA A 10 15.98 -4.63 -5.36
N HIS A 11 15.78 -4.76 -6.65
CA HIS A 11 15.00 -5.85 -7.19
C HIS A 11 15.72 -6.68 -8.23
N ALA A 12 17.00 -6.43 -8.39
CA ALA A 12 17.74 -7.04 -9.48
C ALA A 12 17.61 -8.57 -9.50
N GLY A 13 17.71 -9.20 -8.36
CA GLY A 13 17.64 -10.64 -8.29
C GLY A 13 16.26 -11.23 -8.47
N ARG A 14 15.25 -10.39 -8.57
CA ARG A 14 13.87 -10.83 -8.69
C ARG A 14 13.15 -10.30 -9.89
N GLY A 15 13.88 -9.79 -10.85
CA GLY A 15 13.26 -9.24 -12.04
C GLY A 15 12.45 -8.00 -11.80
N PHE A 16 12.85 -7.20 -10.82
CA PHE A 16 12.18 -5.93 -10.52
C PHE A 16 10.75 -6.11 -10.03
N MET A 17 10.52 -7.17 -9.25
CA MET A 17 9.22 -7.40 -8.66
C MET A 17 8.96 -6.38 -7.55
N ASN A 18 7.85 -5.68 -7.64
CA ASN A 18 7.43 -4.77 -6.59
C ASN A 18 6.78 -5.52 -5.45
N ARG A 19 6.88 -5.00 -4.24
CA ARG A 19 6.31 -5.62 -3.05
C ARG A 19 5.15 -4.79 -2.54
N ILE A 20 4.00 -5.45 -2.38
CA ILE A 20 2.78 -4.80 -1.93
C ILE A 20 2.29 -5.49 -0.67
N LEU A 21 1.90 -4.70 0.32
CA LEU A 21 1.27 -5.20 1.54
C LEU A 21 -0.19 -4.79 1.54
N ILE A 22 -1.07 -5.75 1.73
CA ILE A 22 -2.51 -5.51 1.84
C ILE A 22 -2.91 -5.74 3.28
N VAL A 23 -3.53 -4.75 3.91
CA VAL A 23 -3.94 -4.82 5.31
C VAL A 23 -5.46 -4.81 5.38
N SER A 24 -6.03 -5.86 5.93
CA SER A 24 -7.48 -5.95 6.14
C SER A 24 -7.80 -7.10 7.08
N ASP A 25 -8.80 -6.89 7.93
CA ASP A 25 -9.35 -7.96 8.75
C ASP A 25 -10.43 -8.76 8.01
N ASP A 26 -10.80 -8.34 6.82
CA ASP A 26 -11.79 -9.02 5.98
C ASP A 26 -11.05 -9.86 4.95
N ILE A 27 -11.10 -11.18 5.13
CA ILE A 27 -10.38 -12.11 4.29
C ILE A 27 -10.85 -12.04 2.83
N PHE A 28 -12.15 -11.91 2.61
CA PHE A 28 -12.69 -11.82 1.26
C PHE A 28 -12.20 -10.61 0.52
N LEU A 29 -12.27 -9.47 1.18
CA LEU A 29 -11.85 -8.21 0.59
C LEU A 29 -10.36 -8.24 0.29
N ARG A 30 -9.59 -8.75 1.24
CA ARG A 30 -8.15 -8.87 1.10
C ARG A 30 -7.78 -9.76 -0.09
N ASP A 31 -8.43 -10.92 -0.20
CA ASP A 31 -8.14 -11.84 -1.28
C ASP A 31 -8.58 -11.30 -2.63
N MET A 32 -9.69 -10.59 -2.68
CA MET A 32 -10.16 -9.99 -3.91
C MET A 32 -9.16 -8.98 -4.45
N VAL A 33 -8.64 -8.13 -3.58
CA VAL A 33 -7.64 -7.15 -3.97
C VAL A 33 -6.33 -7.85 -4.35
N ARG A 34 -5.92 -8.83 -3.56
CA ARG A 34 -4.69 -9.58 -3.84
C ARG A 34 -4.74 -10.21 -5.24
N LEU A 35 -5.86 -10.86 -5.56
CA LEU A 35 -6.01 -11.50 -6.86
C LEU A 35 -6.00 -10.51 -8.01
N SER A 36 -6.52 -9.31 -7.78
CA SER A 36 -6.55 -8.29 -8.83
C SER A 36 -5.15 -7.77 -9.17
N LEU A 37 -4.16 -8.01 -8.31
CA LEU A 37 -2.81 -7.48 -8.50
C LEU A 37 -1.79 -8.57 -8.82
N ILE A 38 -2.20 -9.82 -8.85
CA ILE A 38 -1.26 -10.92 -8.87
C ILE A 38 -0.45 -11.03 -10.17
N ASP A 39 -0.97 -10.52 -11.26
CA ASP A 39 -0.32 -10.62 -12.56
C ASP A 39 0.46 -9.35 -12.93
N MET A 40 0.72 -8.49 -11.95
CA MET A 40 1.40 -7.21 -12.18
C MET A 40 2.88 -7.24 -11.82
N ARG A 41 3.48 -8.42 -11.82
CA ARG A 41 4.86 -8.60 -11.41
C ARG A 41 5.06 -8.06 -10.01
N THR A 42 4.19 -8.47 -9.11
CA THR A 42 4.22 -8.03 -7.72
C THR A 42 4.31 -9.22 -6.79
N GLU A 43 4.98 -9.00 -5.67
CA GLU A 43 4.96 -9.93 -4.55
C GLU A 43 3.99 -9.33 -3.54
N VAL A 44 2.89 -10.03 -3.26
CA VAL A 44 1.84 -9.52 -2.39
C VAL A 44 1.85 -10.25 -1.05
N ARG A 45 1.91 -9.50 0.03
CA ARG A 45 1.82 -10.02 1.39
C ARG A 45 0.57 -9.44 2.02
N CYS A 46 0.07 -10.09 3.06
CA CYS A 46 -1.14 -9.65 3.73
C CYS A 46 -0.93 -9.54 5.23
N ALA A 47 -1.63 -8.59 5.83
CA ALA A 47 -1.66 -8.41 7.28
C ALA A 47 -3.11 -8.21 7.69
N ALA A 48 -3.47 -8.69 8.87
CA ALA A 48 -4.84 -8.60 9.36
C ALA A 48 -5.11 -7.32 10.14
N ASP A 49 -4.08 -6.71 10.70
CA ASP A 49 -4.25 -5.53 11.56
C ASP A 49 -3.00 -4.65 11.53
N ALA A 50 -3.06 -3.57 12.31
CA ALA A 50 -1.98 -2.59 12.34
C ALA A 50 -0.70 -3.17 12.93
N ASP A 51 -0.81 -4.05 13.92
CA ASP A 51 0.38 -4.62 14.55
C ASP A 51 1.13 -5.52 13.58
N GLU A 52 0.41 -6.35 12.84
CA GLU A 52 1.03 -7.17 11.80
C GLU A 52 1.64 -6.30 10.71
N MET A 53 0.93 -5.26 10.31
CA MET A 53 1.42 -4.33 9.31
C MET A 53 2.76 -3.73 9.74
N GLU A 54 2.82 -3.21 10.95
CA GLU A 54 4.03 -2.60 11.45
C GLU A 54 5.16 -3.61 11.59
N GLY A 55 4.83 -4.81 12.05
CA GLY A 55 5.82 -5.87 12.17
C GLY A 55 6.43 -6.26 10.84
N LEU A 56 5.60 -6.39 9.81
CA LEU A 56 6.09 -6.72 8.47
C LEU A 56 6.90 -5.57 7.88
N CYS A 57 6.44 -4.34 8.07
CA CYS A 57 7.14 -3.18 7.52
C CYS A 57 8.50 -2.94 8.15
N ARG A 58 8.73 -3.47 9.36
CA ARG A 58 10.06 -3.40 9.98
C ARG A 58 11.04 -4.37 9.35
N ARG A 59 10.55 -5.46 8.74
CA ARG A 59 11.39 -6.53 8.23
C ARG A 59 11.49 -6.56 6.72
N VAL A 60 10.48 -6.01 6.05
CA VAL A 60 10.38 -6.06 4.58
C VAL A 60 10.18 -4.65 4.07
N LEU A 61 10.91 -4.28 3.04
CA LEU A 61 10.73 -3.00 2.39
C LEU A 61 9.64 -3.13 1.35
N PHE A 62 8.49 -2.54 1.62
CA PHE A 62 7.38 -2.53 0.68
C PHE A 62 7.40 -1.28 -0.18
N ASP A 63 6.92 -1.42 -1.41
CA ASP A 63 6.76 -0.29 -2.31
C ASP A 63 5.39 0.36 -2.13
N LEU A 64 4.39 -0.42 -1.73
CA LEU A 64 3.03 0.06 -1.56
C LEU A 64 2.35 -0.68 -0.42
N VAL A 65 1.63 0.05 0.41
CA VAL A 65 0.77 -0.52 1.45
C VAL A 65 -0.66 -0.09 1.16
N ILE A 66 -1.58 -1.05 1.07
CA ILE A 66 -3.00 -0.80 0.83
C ILE A 66 -3.77 -1.23 2.05
N VAL A 67 -4.41 -0.29 2.72
CA VAL A 67 -5.21 -0.55 3.91
C VAL A 67 -6.68 -0.53 3.52
N LEU A 68 -7.39 -1.64 3.79
CA LEU A 68 -8.78 -1.79 3.39
C LEU A 68 -9.67 -1.79 4.63
N HIS A 69 -10.57 -0.84 4.70
CA HIS A 69 -11.66 -0.82 5.68
C HIS A 69 -11.22 -0.92 7.15
N VAL A 70 -10.09 -0.30 7.47
CA VAL A 70 -9.57 -0.36 8.84
C VAL A 70 -9.41 1.05 9.40
N ALA A 71 -10.35 1.90 9.10
CA ALA A 71 -10.31 3.29 9.52
C ALA A 71 -10.01 3.49 11.01
N PRO A 72 -10.58 2.69 11.93
CA PRO A 72 -10.37 2.97 13.35
C PRO A 72 -8.93 2.96 13.78
N PHE A 73 -8.08 2.09 13.25
CA PHE A 73 -6.72 2.02 13.72
C PHE A 73 -5.81 3.08 13.11
N LEU A 74 -6.32 3.82 12.14
CA LEU A 74 -5.57 4.92 11.56
C LEU A 74 -5.82 6.23 12.28
N CYS A 75 -6.88 6.28 13.09
CA CYS A 75 -7.22 7.50 13.81
C CYS A 75 -6.11 7.88 14.77
N GLY A 76 -5.63 9.11 14.64
CA GLY A 76 -4.60 9.62 15.54
C GLY A 76 -3.23 9.01 15.36
N ARG A 77 -3.02 8.20 14.35
CA ARG A 77 -1.73 7.60 14.08
C ARG A 77 -1.04 8.30 12.93
N ASP A 78 0.25 8.39 13.04
CA ASP A 78 1.09 8.80 11.93
C ASP A 78 1.44 7.54 11.15
N VAL A 79 0.74 7.30 10.07
CA VAL A 79 0.93 6.07 9.29
C VAL A 79 2.33 6.02 8.68
N GLY A 80 2.92 7.17 8.42
CA GLY A 80 4.27 7.19 7.87
C GLY A 80 5.31 6.61 8.81
N ARG A 81 5.07 6.73 10.12
CA ARG A 81 5.99 6.15 11.10
C ARG A 81 5.86 4.65 11.20
N GLY A 82 4.61 4.16 11.11
CA GLY A 82 4.35 2.73 11.30
C GLY A 82 4.81 1.87 10.15
N VAL A 83 4.95 2.46 8.95
CA VAL A 83 5.24 1.68 7.76
C VAL A 83 6.62 1.94 7.17
N ARG A 84 7.42 2.75 7.82
CA ARG A 84 8.76 3.08 7.30
C ARG A 84 9.83 2.63 8.26
N PRO A 85 10.66 1.68 7.87
CA PRO A 85 11.83 1.34 8.67
C PRO A 85 12.77 2.54 8.79
N ALA A 86 13.45 2.63 9.91
CA ALA A 86 14.36 3.74 10.16
C ALA A 86 15.41 3.85 9.06
N GLY A 87 15.59 5.03 8.54
CA GLY A 87 16.62 5.30 7.55
C GLY A 87 16.27 4.89 6.12
N LEU A 88 15.07 4.33 5.91
CA LEU A 88 14.67 3.90 4.57
C LEU A 88 13.50 4.75 4.08
N ARG A 89 13.30 4.72 2.77
CA ARG A 89 12.18 5.47 2.20
C ARG A 89 10.86 4.86 2.63
N ARG A 90 9.86 5.70 2.74
CA ARG A 90 8.51 5.29 3.08
C ARG A 90 7.83 4.67 1.84
N PRO A 91 7.07 3.59 1.99
CA PRO A 91 6.26 3.08 0.88
C PRO A 91 5.13 4.05 0.57
N LEU A 92 4.54 3.91 -0.61
CA LEU A 92 3.28 4.57 -0.91
C LEU A 92 2.21 3.97 -0.02
N PHE A 93 1.24 4.77 0.37
CA PHE A 93 0.21 4.35 1.31
C PHE A 93 -1.17 4.70 0.78
N TYR A 94 -1.97 3.65 0.52
CA TYR A 94 -3.34 3.81 0.05
C TYR A 94 -4.30 3.39 1.14
N VAL A 95 -5.42 4.10 1.24
CA VAL A 95 -6.52 3.70 2.13
C VAL A 95 -7.78 3.58 1.30
N VAL A 96 -8.51 2.48 1.48
CA VAL A 96 -9.81 2.27 0.86
C VAL A 96 -10.81 2.06 2.00
N SER A 97 -11.83 2.90 2.08
CA SER A 97 -12.70 2.91 3.24
C SER A 97 -14.10 3.42 2.87
N TRP A 98 -15.03 3.22 3.80
CA TRP A 98 -16.38 3.77 3.67
C TRP A 98 -16.50 5.21 4.14
N LEU A 99 -15.41 5.81 4.64
CA LEU A 99 -15.41 7.19 5.07
C LEU A 99 -15.73 8.10 3.89
N GLN A 100 -16.70 8.99 4.08
CA GLN A 100 -17.12 9.90 3.02
C GLN A 100 -17.06 11.36 3.44
N SER A 101 -16.76 11.61 4.70
CA SER A 101 -16.58 12.97 5.20
C SER A 101 -15.31 13.56 4.61
N GLU A 102 -15.44 14.75 4.04
CA GLU A 102 -14.28 15.45 3.51
C GLU A 102 -13.22 15.67 4.57
N GLN A 103 -13.66 16.01 5.78
CA GLN A 103 -12.74 16.24 6.88
C GLN A 103 -11.97 14.98 7.26
N ALA A 104 -12.64 13.82 7.26
CA ALA A 104 -11.99 12.57 7.58
C ALA A 104 -10.95 12.20 6.51
N VAL A 105 -11.27 12.42 5.24
CA VAL A 105 -10.35 12.16 4.15
C VAL A 105 -9.13 13.07 4.24
N LEU A 106 -9.35 14.35 4.50
CA LEU A 106 -8.25 15.30 4.64
C LEU A 106 -7.34 14.92 5.80
N SER A 107 -7.92 14.46 6.90
CA SER A 107 -7.13 14.02 8.06
C SER A 107 -6.23 12.84 7.70
N LEU A 108 -6.74 11.89 6.92
CA LEU A 108 -5.92 10.76 6.48
C LEU A 108 -4.78 11.20 5.59
N LEU A 109 -5.05 12.11 4.66
CA LEU A 109 -4.01 12.62 3.78
C LEU A 109 -2.93 13.36 4.56
N GLU A 110 -3.34 14.10 5.58
CA GLU A 110 -2.39 14.81 6.44
C GLU A 110 -1.52 13.86 7.26
N CYS A 111 -2.04 12.66 7.56
CA CYS A 111 -1.28 11.66 8.31
C CYS A 111 -0.33 10.85 7.44
N GLY A 112 -0.21 11.17 6.17
CA GLY A 112 0.76 10.50 5.30
C GLY A 112 0.16 9.51 4.32
N VAL A 113 -1.16 9.48 4.17
CA VAL A 113 -1.83 8.66 3.17
C VAL A 113 -1.66 9.32 1.80
N ASP A 114 -1.20 8.58 0.82
CA ASP A 114 -0.95 9.12 -0.52
C ASP A 114 -2.20 9.10 -1.39
N GLN A 115 -3.06 8.11 -1.22
CA GLN A 115 -4.28 7.99 -2.00
C GLN A 115 -5.42 7.50 -1.11
N TYR A 116 -6.57 8.09 -1.28
CA TYR A 116 -7.79 7.63 -0.65
C TYR A 116 -8.78 7.20 -1.72
N MET A 117 -9.40 6.04 -1.52
CA MET A 117 -10.47 5.57 -2.39
C MET A 117 -11.65 5.14 -1.53
N ALA A 118 -12.86 5.39 -2.02
CA ALA A 118 -14.06 5.04 -1.30
C ALA A 118 -14.62 3.72 -1.80
N PHE A 119 -15.26 2.96 -0.90
CA PHE A 119 -16.10 1.84 -1.31
C PHE A 119 -17.41 2.37 -1.89
N PRO A 120 -18.02 1.67 -2.82
CA PRO A 120 -17.61 0.40 -3.40
C PRO A 120 -16.37 0.57 -4.29
N LEU A 121 -15.45 -0.39 -4.18
CA LEU A 121 -14.16 -0.28 -4.85
C LEU A 121 -14.22 -0.85 -6.26
N SER A 122 -13.74 -0.09 -7.21
CA SER A 122 -13.51 -0.59 -8.55
C SER A 122 -12.13 -1.20 -8.60
N LEU A 123 -12.05 -2.52 -8.77
CA LEU A 123 -10.76 -3.20 -8.84
C LEU A 123 -9.95 -2.77 -10.06
N GLN A 124 -10.65 -2.48 -11.15
CA GLN A 124 -9.98 -2.00 -12.35
C GLN A 124 -9.32 -0.64 -12.11
N ARG A 125 -10.02 0.23 -11.42
CA ARG A 125 -9.47 1.54 -11.10
C ARG A 125 -8.31 1.44 -10.14
N LEU A 126 -8.44 0.59 -9.11
CA LEU A 126 -7.35 0.34 -8.18
C LEU A 126 -6.12 -0.20 -8.90
N ARG A 127 -6.32 -1.18 -9.76
CA ARG A 127 -5.23 -1.79 -10.53
C ARG A 127 -4.53 -0.76 -11.41
N GLY A 128 -5.31 0.08 -12.07
CA GLY A 128 -4.75 1.15 -12.89
C GLY A 128 -3.93 2.14 -12.09
N LYS A 129 -4.42 2.50 -10.91
CA LYS A 129 -3.73 3.42 -10.04
C LYS A 129 -2.43 2.83 -9.51
N VAL A 130 -2.47 1.56 -9.10
CA VAL A 130 -1.29 0.86 -8.61
C VAL A 130 -0.23 0.78 -9.72
N SER A 131 -0.65 0.38 -10.91
CA SER A 131 0.27 0.27 -12.04
C SER A 131 0.94 1.60 -12.34
N ASN A 132 0.16 2.67 -12.36
CA ASN A 132 0.65 4.00 -12.64
C ASN A 132 1.65 4.46 -11.60
N ASP A 133 1.31 4.30 -10.34
CA ASP A 133 2.14 4.80 -9.25
C ASP A 133 3.41 3.95 -9.07
N LEU A 134 3.33 2.65 -9.25
CA LEU A 134 4.53 1.80 -9.16
C LEU A 134 5.49 2.06 -10.32
N ASN A 135 4.96 2.33 -11.50
CA ASN A 135 5.81 2.65 -12.63
C ASN A 135 6.57 3.95 -12.41
N ARG A 136 6.01 4.87 -11.66
CA ARG A 136 6.67 6.14 -11.39
C ARG A 136 7.82 6.01 -10.40
N LEU A 137 7.89 4.89 -9.69
CA LEU A 137 9.02 4.64 -8.78
C LEU A 137 10.26 4.16 -9.51
N LEU A 138 10.11 3.75 -10.76
CA LEU A 138 11.22 3.32 -11.58
C LEU A 138 11.81 4.50 -12.33
#